data_e3b35ddb1c4291acdaf5b2c307be8076
#
_entry.id   e3b35ddb1c4291acdaf5b2c307be8076
#
_cell.length_a   1.000
_cell.length_b   1.000
_cell.length_c   1.000
_cell.angle_alpha   90.00
_cell.angle_beta   90.00
_cell.angle_gamma   90.00
#
_symmetry.space_group_name_H-M   'P 1'
#
loop_
_entity.id
_entity.type
_entity.pdbx_description
1 polymer ?
#
loop_
_entity_poly.entity_id
_entity_poly.type
_entity_poly.pdbx_seq_one_letter_code
_entity_poly.pdbx_strand_id
1 'polypeptide(L)'
;MKILFAGDEHPYSEYALKEVVRLAMNTWADVTMMAVAPGEATTPQPDLPLIQTLQGYRDLFLKSSEAEGSPYARKQWRHEWLPLKNGVWEELLVCRGDKRDVRVCFRAGNVAQEIVAEARDEETDLLILGCTKGQECLWQKASPIPQKVVSDADCSVLLVKEEQPLNRILACLDQSYISQESLEMINQMATIHQAEVQLIGLSQSGDMKKDVYRRLIEIGDYYEDRQIKVTTQLTDIADFESFVSNELKQDLLALWMGRKSLLDRFYPRDWVGRFVSKCQTSVLVMR
;
A
#
# COMPACT_ATOMS: atom_id res chain seq x y z
N MET A 1 -8.99 -1.16 -10.28
CA MET A 1 -8.21 -0.73 -9.09
C MET A 1 -7.38 0.47 -9.48
N LYS A 2 -7.31 1.47 -8.62
CA LYS A 2 -6.48 2.67 -8.74
C LYS A 2 -5.38 2.62 -7.70
N ILE A 3 -4.14 2.69 -8.12
CA ILE A 3 -2.96 2.68 -7.24
C ILE A 3 -2.32 4.07 -7.26
N LEU A 4 -2.12 4.64 -6.09
CA LEU A 4 -1.27 5.81 -5.90
C LEU A 4 0.06 5.38 -5.29
N PHE A 5 1.15 5.61 -6.00
CA PHE A 5 2.51 5.44 -5.48
C PHE A 5 3.08 6.79 -5.11
N ALA A 6 3.43 6.98 -3.84
CA ALA A 6 4.14 8.16 -3.39
C ALA A 6 5.59 7.79 -3.07
N GLY A 7 6.54 8.43 -3.76
CA GLY A 7 7.97 8.14 -3.65
C GLY A 7 8.81 9.37 -3.33
N ASP A 8 9.97 9.14 -2.74
CA ASP A 8 11.02 10.10 -2.51
C ASP A 8 12.35 9.58 -3.10
N GLU A 9 13.45 10.28 -2.89
CA GLU A 9 14.77 9.96 -3.47
C GLU A 9 15.49 8.77 -2.80
N HIS A 10 14.81 8.03 -1.90
CA HIS A 10 15.46 6.97 -1.13
C HIS A 10 15.24 5.57 -1.74
N PRO A 11 16.19 4.64 -1.54
CA PRO A 11 16.10 3.30 -2.15
C PRO A 11 14.85 2.50 -1.80
N TYR A 12 14.25 2.71 -0.62
CA TYR A 12 13.01 2.03 -0.25
C TYR A 12 11.84 2.40 -1.17
N SER A 13 11.86 3.57 -1.81
CA SER A 13 10.86 3.93 -2.81
C SER A 13 10.95 3.07 -4.08
N GLU A 14 12.15 2.63 -4.46
CA GLU A 14 12.32 1.68 -5.56
C GLU A 14 11.75 0.30 -5.21
N TYR A 15 11.89 -0.16 -3.96
CA TYR A 15 11.27 -1.41 -3.52
C TYR A 15 9.74 -1.32 -3.57
N ALA A 16 9.20 -0.20 -3.11
CA ALA A 16 7.76 0.07 -3.21
C ALA A 16 7.28 0.10 -4.66
N LEU A 17 8.04 0.72 -5.56
CA LEU A 17 7.71 0.76 -6.99
C LEU A 17 7.68 -0.65 -7.61
N LYS A 18 8.56 -1.56 -7.21
CA LYS A 18 8.53 -2.95 -7.69
C LYS A 18 7.22 -3.65 -7.29
N GLU A 19 6.72 -3.38 -6.08
CA GLU A 19 5.39 -3.88 -5.66
C GLU A 19 4.26 -3.25 -6.49
N VAL A 20 4.35 -1.95 -6.79
CA VAL A 20 3.40 -1.29 -7.71
C VAL A 20 3.38 -1.99 -9.07
N VAL A 21 4.56 -2.28 -9.66
CA VAL A 21 4.65 -2.99 -10.96
C VAL A 21 3.99 -4.36 -10.88
N ARG A 22 4.31 -5.16 -9.86
CA ARG A 22 3.74 -6.51 -9.67
C ARG A 22 2.22 -6.47 -9.57
N LEU A 23 1.69 -5.61 -8.70
CA LEU A 23 0.25 -5.42 -8.53
C LEU A 23 -0.41 -4.92 -9.81
N ALA A 24 0.15 -3.90 -10.43
CA ALA A 24 -0.39 -3.29 -11.63
C ALA A 24 -0.46 -4.28 -12.80
N MET A 25 0.58 -5.08 -13.02
CA MET A 25 0.61 -6.10 -14.06
C MET A 25 -0.41 -7.22 -13.82
N ASN A 26 -0.65 -7.58 -12.56
CA ASN A 26 -1.62 -8.64 -12.21
C ASN A 26 -3.08 -8.15 -12.25
N THR A 27 -3.32 -6.89 -11.87
CA THR A 27 -4.69 -6.35 -11.71
C THR A 27 -5.11 -5.39 -12.81
N TRP A 28 -4.18 -5.00 -13.69
CA TRP A 28 -4.38 -3.96 -14.70
C TRP A 28 -4.89 -2.64 -14.06
N ALA A 29 -4.26 -2.26 -12.95
CA ALA A 29 -4.62 -1.04 -12.23
C ALA A 29 -4.27 0.23 -13.02
N ASP A 30 -5.02 1.30 -12.80
CA ASP A 30 -4.56 2.64 -13.17
C ASP A 30 -3.54 3.09 -12.11
N VAL A 31 -2.40 3.63 -12.54
CA VAL A 31 -1.29 3.97 -11.65
C VAL A 31 -1.00 5.46 -11.71
N THR A 32 -1.04 6.11 -10.55
CA THR A 32 -0.55 7.48 -10.36
C THR A 32 0.75 7.44 -9.55
N MET A 33 1.82 8.02 -10.10
CA MET A 33 3.09 8.19 -9.41
C MET A 33 3.22 9.63 -8.94
N MET A 34 3.52 9.80 -7.66
CA MET A 34 3.52 11.10 -7.03
C MET A 34 4.81 11.38 -6.28
N ALA A 35 5.25 12.63 -6.35
CA ALA A 35 6.24 13.19 -5.43
C ALA A 35 5.75 14.53 -4.89
N VAL A 36 6.14 14.84 -3.66
CA VAL A 36 5.77 16.10 -2.99
C VAL A 36 7.01 16.83 -2.51
N ALA A 37 7.21 18.06 -2.98
CA ALA A 37 8.22 18.94 -2.43
C ALA A 37 7.73 19.59 -1.14
N PRO A 38 8.54 19.60 -0.06
CA PRO A 38 8.17 20.33 1.15
C PRO A 38 8.25 21.85 0.92
N GLY A 39 7.26 22.60 1.43
CA GLY A 39 7.23 24.05 1.37
C GLY A 39 6.16 24.63 0.45
N GLU A 40 6.39 25.87 -0.02
CA GLU A 40 5.45 26.55 -0.88
C GLU A 40 5.43 25.98 -2.31
N ALA A 41 4.33 26.23 -3.02
CA ALA A 41 4.14 25.74 -4.38
C ALA A 41 5.30 26.16 -5.31
N THR A 42 6.02 25.20 -5.80
CA THR A 42 7.14 25.40 -6.72
C THR A 42 6.77 24.83 -8.09
N THR A 43 7.05 25.58 -9.13
CA THR A 43 6.89 25.06 -10.50
C THR A 43 7.88 23.90 -10.69
N PRO A 44 7.45 22.73 -11.17
CA PRO A 44 8.36 21.63 -11.44
C PRO A 44 9.35 22.05 -12.53
N GLN A 45 10.63 21.98 -12.19
CA GLN A 45 11.73 22.22 -13.12
C GLN A 45 12.45 20.91 -13.39
N PRO A 46 12.85 20.64 -14.63
CA PRO A 46 13.47 19.35 -14.98
C PRO A 46 14.79 19.04 -14.24
N ASP A 47 15.44 20.03 -13.68
CA ASP A 47 16.68 19.94 -12.92
C ASP A 47 16.46 19.70 -11.41
N LEU A 48 15.21 19.76 -10.94
CA LEU A 48 14.91 19.40 -9.55
C LEU A 48 15.15 17.92 -9.32
N PRO A 49 15.97 17.51 -8.32
CA PRO A 49 16.29 16.10 -8.07
C PRO A 49 15.03 15.25 -7.90
N LEU A 50 14.03 15.75 -7.19
CA LEU A 50 12.78 15.04 -6.96
C LEU A 50 11.99 14.79 -8.27
N ILE A 51 12.04 15.73 -9.22
CA ILE A 51 11.41 15.56 -10.55
C ILE A 51 12.17 14.49 -11.35
N GLN A 52 13.51 14.52 -11.35
CA GLN A 52 14.32 13.50 -12.01
C GLN A 52 14.07 12.11 -11.43
N THR A 53 13.96 12.01 -10.12
CA THR A 53 13.62 10.76 -9.42
C THR A 53 12.25 10.26 -9.85
N LEU A 54 11.24 11.14 -9.87
CA LEU A 54 9.88 10.78 -10.27
C LEU A 54 9.80 10.32 -11.74
N GLN A 55 10.53 10.99 -12.64
CA GLN A 55 10.66 10.55 -14.03
C GLN A 55 11.39 9.21 -14.14
N GLY A 56 12.42 8.99 -13.31
CA GLY A 56 13.12 7.71 -13.22
C GLY A 56 12.20 6.56 -12.78
N TYR A 57 11.32 6.81 -11.82
CA TYR A 57 10.30 5.83 -11.40
C TYR A 57 9.32 5.50 -12.50
N ARG A 58 8.84 6.49 -13.24
CA ARG A 58 8.01 6.27 -14.41
C ARG A 58 8.71 5.39 -15.44
N ASP A 59 9.95 5.73 -15.78
CA ASP A 59 10.71 5.00 -16.79
C ASP A 59 11.01 3.56 -16.34
N LEU A 60 11.32 3.38 -15.06
CA LEU A 60 11.52 2.06 -14.46
C LEU A 60 10.23 1.23 -14.48
N PHE A 61 9.09 1.81 -14.13
CA PHE A 61 7.79 1.15 -14.20
C PHE A 61 7.50 0.69 -15.62
N LEU A 62 7.64 1.58 -16.59
CA LEU A 62 7.34 1.28 -17.99
C LEU A 62 8.24 0.19 -18.54
N LYS A 63 9.54 0.25 -18.26
CA LYS A 63 10.50 -0.80 -18.64
C LYS A 63 10.15 -2.14 -17.98
N SER A 64 9.78 -2.13 -16.71
CA SER A 64 9.45 -3.35 -15.96
C SER A 64 8.10 -3.94 -16.35
N SER A 65 7.20 -3.12 -16.91
CA SER A 65 5.89 -3.54 -17.42
C SER A 65 5.89 -3.84 -18.95
N GLU A 66 7.04 -3.78 -19.61
CA GLU A 66 7.19 -4.16 -21.02
C GLU A 66 7.12 -5.68 -21.20
N ALA A 67 5.90 -6.22 -21.27
CA ALA A 67 5.65 -7.60 -21.59
C ALA A 67 4.63 -7.69 -22.73
N GLU A 68 4.66 -8.77 -23.50
CA GLU A 68 3.66 -9.01 -24.54
C GLU A 68 2.26 -9.06 -23.90
N GLY A 69 1.35 -8.24 -24.41
CA GLY A 69 0.00 -8.11 -23.85
C GLY A 69 -0.12 -7.18 -22.63
N SER A 70 0.95 -6.52 -22.23
CA SER A 70 0.90 -5.53 -21.13
C SER A 70 -0.12 -4.42 -21.43
N PRO A 71 -0.98 -4.05 -20.46
CA PRO A 71 -1.90 -2.94 -20.63
C PRO A 71 -1.20 -1.57 -20.67
N TYR A 72 0.09 -1.52 -20.30
CA TYR A 72 0.91 -0.30 -20.25
C TYR A 72 1.86 -0.17 -21.46
N ALA A 73 1.89 -1.15 -22.37
CA ALA A 73 2.72 -1.09 -23.56
C ALA A 73 2.32 0.09 -24.47
N ARG A 74 3.29 0.88 -24.89
CA ARG A 74 3.07 2.14 -25.62
C ARG A 74 3.99 2.27 -26.83
N LYS A 75 3.50 2.97 -27.88
CA LYS A 75 4.23 3.12 -29.13
C LYS A 75 5.02 4.41 -29.28
N GLN A 76 4.62 5.51 -28.67
CA GLN A 76 5.32 6.81 -28.72
C GLN A 76 5.04 7.65 -27.46
N TRP A 77 6.02 8.46 -27.04
CA TRP A 77 6.01 9.19 -25.79
C TRP A 77 6.39 10.66 -25.98
N ARG A 78 5.55 11.55 -25.48
CA ARG A 78 5.92 12.94 -25.22
C ARG A 78 5.31 13.33 -23.90
N HIS A 79 6.13 13.87 -23.03
CA HIS A 79 5.71 14.31 -21.69
C HIS A 79 5.80 15.83 -21.60
N GLU A 80 4.76 16.45 -21.11
CA GLU A 80 4.70 17.90 -20.85
C GLU A 80 4.08 18.11 -19.46
N TRP A 81 4.75 18.92 -18.63
CA TRP A 81 4.22 19.31 -17.33
C TRP A 81 3.17 20.41 -17.51
N LEU A 82 1.95 20.17 -17.06
CA LEU A 82 0.87 21.14 -17.08
C LEU A 82 0.36 21.44 -15.66
N PRO A 83 0.14 22.73 -15.32
CA PRO A 83 -0.47 23.11 -14.07
C PRO A 83 -1.96 22.75 -14.09
N LEU A 84 -2.39 22.02 -13.07
CA LEU A 84 -3.79 21.77 -12.78
C LEU A 84 -4.31 22.73 -11.72
N LYS A 85 -5.60 22.64 -11.38
CA LYS A 85 -6.18 23.40 -10.27
C LYS A 85 -5.53 22.99 -8.94
N ASN A 86 -5.50 23.90 -7.97
CA ASN A 86 -5.03 23.67 -6.60
C ASN A 86 -3.53 23.34 -6.44
N GLY A 87 -2.67 23.89 -7.31
CA GLY A 87 -1.22 23.73 -7.17
C GLY A 87 -0.68 22.35 -7.54
N VAL A 88 -1.49 21.51 -8.15
CA VAL A 88 -1.07 20.22 -8.71
C VAL A 88 -0.41 20.45 -10.05
N TRP A 89 0.71 19.78 -10.28
CA TRP A 89 1.34 19.69 -11.59
C TRP A 89 1.29 18.25 -12.08
N GLU A 90 0.86 18.05 -13.31
CA GLU A 90 0.76 16.73 -13.91
C GLU A 90 1.61 16.64 -15.18
N GLU A 91 2.36 15.55 -15.30
CA GLU A 91 3.07 15.23 -16.53
C GLU A 91 2.12 14.53 -17.49
N LEU A 92 1.67 15.24 -18.51
CA LEU A 92 0.76 14.71 -19.51
C LEU A 92 1.49 13.90 -20.57
N LEU A 93 0.90 12.77 -20.91
CA LEU A 93 1.26 11.92 -22.03
C LEU A 93 0.46 12.32 -23.26
N VAL A 94 1.13 12.70 -24.31
CA VAL A 94 0.47 13.07 -25.58
C VAL A 94 -0.04 11.85 -26.34
N CYS A 95 0.52 10.66 -26.06
CA CYS A 95 -0.01 9.40 -26.58
C CYS A 95 -0.35 8.47 -25.43
N ARG A 96 -1.64 8.25 -25.21
CA ARG A 96 -2.15 7.31 -24.20
C ARG A 96 -2.00 5.87 -24.66
N GLY A 97 -1.68 4.97 -23.74
CA GLY A 97 -1.74 3.53 -24.01
C GLY A 97 -3.19 3.06 -24.17
N ASP A 98 -3.38 1.99 -24.91
CA ASP A 98 -4.72 1.56 -25.31
C ASP A 98 -5.62 1.04 -24.17
N LYS A 99 -5.08 0.76 -22.97
CA LYS A 99 -5.84 0.04 -21.95
C LYS A 99 -5.76 0.61 -20.54
N ARG A 100 -4.60 1.10 -20.07
CA ARG A 100 -4.41 1.60 -18.71
C ARG A 100 -3.53 2.84 -18.68
N ASP A 101 -3.88 3.76 -17.79
CA ASP A 101 -3.16 5.02 -17.63
C ASP A 101 -2.06 4.91 -16.58
N VAL A 102 -0.90 5.49 -16.90
CA VAL A 102 0.17 5.79 -15.95
C VAL A 102 0.29 7.30 -15.89
N ARG A 103 -0.05 7.88 -14.76
CA ARG A 103 0.02 9.31 -14.51
C ARG A 103 1.22 9.62 -13.62
N VAL A 104 1.79 10.79 -13.82
CA VAL A 104 2.86 11.32 -12.98
C VAL A 104 2.44 12.69 -12.51
N CYS A 105 2.34 12.89 -11.20
CA CYS A 105 1.94 14.16 -10.61
C CYS A 105 2.97 14.67 -9.60
N PHE A 106 3.02 15.99 -9.47
CA PHE A 106 3.91 16.68 -8.54
C PHE A 106 3.10 17.70 -7.75
N ARG A 107 3.27 17.69 -6.43
CA ARG A 107 2.68 18.68 -5.52
C ARG A 107 3.77 19.33 -4.66
N ALA A 108 3.44 20.48 -4.08
CA ALA A 108 4.28 21.12 -3.07
C ALA A 108 3.42 21.48 -1.86
N GLY A 109 3.96 21.26 -0.66
CA GLY A 109 3.22 21.51 0.57
C GLY A 109 3.66 20.65 1.74
N ASN A 110 2.72 20.35 2.62
CA ASN A 110 2.93 19.36 3.68
C ASN A 110 2.83 17.96 3.07
N VAL A 111 3.97 17.26 3.03
CA VAL A 111 4.10 16.01 2.28
C VAL A 111 3.01 14.99 2.61
N ALA A 112 2.76 14.72 3.89
CA ALA A 112 1.74 13.74 4.27
C ALA A 112 0.32 14.18 3.89
N GLN A 113 0.02 15.47 4.07
CA GLN A 113 -1.31 16.02 3.74
C GLN A 113 -1.55 16.00 2.23
N GLU A 114 -0.55 16.36 1.42
CA GLU A 114 -0.67 16.35 -0.04
C GLU A 114 -0.84 14.93 -0.60
N ILE A 115 -0.13 13.93 -0.02
CA ILE A 115 -0.31 12.52 -0.39
C ILE A 115 -1.74 12.06 -0.08
N VAL A 116 -2.24 12.35 1.11
CA VAL A 116 -3.61 11.97 1.51
C VAL A 116 -4.67 12.70 0.69
N ALA A 117 -4.42 13.98 0.37
CA ALA A 117 -5.32 14.77 -0.49
C ALA A 117 -5.41 14.17 -1.90
N GLU A 118 -4.26 13.83 -2.52
CA GLU A 118 -4.25 13.19 -3.85
C GLU A 118 -4.96 11.84 -3.83
N ALA A 119 -4.71 11.02 -2.80
CA ALA A 119 -5.37 9.72 -2.66
C ALA A 119 -6.91 9.87 -2.60
N ARG A 120 -7.40 10.91 -1.94
CA ARG A 120 -8.83 11.22 -1.85
C ARG A 120 -9.38 11.78 -3.16
N ASP A 121 -8.69 12.75 -3.78
CA ASP A 121 -9.11 13.41 -5.01
C ASP A 121 -9.22 12.41 -6.18
N GLU A 122 -8.33 11.42 -6.20
CA GLU A 122 -8.30 10.36 -7.23
C GLU A 122 -9.16 9.13 -6.89
N GLU A 123 -9.79 9.10 -5.71
CA GLU A 123 -10.52 7.92 -5.22
C GLU A 123 -9.65 6.66 -5.28
N THR A 124 -8.46 6.76 -4.71
CA THR A 124 -7.44 5.69 -4.69
C THR A 124 -7.92 4.49 -3.89
N ASP A 125 -7.77 3.28 -4.44
CA ASP A 125 -8.07 2.04 -3.72
C ASP A 125 -6.89 1.62 -2.83
N LEU A 126 -5.66 1.79 -3.34
CA LEU A 126 -4.44 1.39 -2.65
C LEU A 126 -3.34 2.45 -2.80
N LEU A 127 -2.92 3.00 -1.68
CA LEU A 127 -1.77 3.89 -1.57
C LEU A 127 -0.51 3.08 -1.19
N ILE A 128 0.56 3.19 -1.97
CA ILE A 128 1.81 2.45 -1.74
C ILE A 128 2.95 3.42 -1.46
N LEU A 129 3.68 3.17 -0.38
CA LEU A 129 4.81 3.96 0.09
C LEU A 129 6.00 3.06 0.43
N GLY A 130 7.20 3.52 0.15
CA GLY A 130 8.40 2.94 0.72
C GLY A 130 8.70 3.48 2.12
N CYS A 131 9.45 2.71 2.92
CA CYS A 131 9.85 3.09 4.26
C CYS A 131 11.12 2.32 4.68
N THR A 132 11.97 2.92 5.52
CA THR A 132 13.13 2.24 6.07
C THR A 132 12.72 1.09 7.00
N LYS A 133 13.51 0.02 7.01
CA LYS A 133 13.38 -1.07 7.98
C LYS A 133 13.86 -0.60 9.35
N GLY A 134 13.18 -0.98 10.42
CA GLY A 134 13.58 -0.69 11.79
C GLY A 134 12.72 0.34 12.50
N GLN A 135 13.26 0.90 13.59
CA GLN A 135 12.48 1.66 14.58
C GLN A 135 11.90 2.99 14.10
N GLU A 136 12.38 3.51 12.98
CA GLU A 136 11.91 4.80 12.46
C GLU A 136 11.76 4.70 10.94
N CYS A 137 10.54 4.71 10.50
CA CYS A 137 10.19 4.84 9.09
C CYS A 137 10.37 6.29 8.68
N LEU A 138 11.58 6.64 8.24
CA LEU A 138 11.92 8.02 7.94
C LEU A 138 11.80 8.31 6.45
N TRP A 139 11.04 9.34 6.14
CA TRP A 139 11.07 10.06 4.87
C TRP A 139 11.78 11.38 5.08
N GLN A 140 12.63 11.80 4.14
CA GLN A 140 13.23 13.13 4.11
C GLN A 140 13.70 13.65 5.49
N LYS A 141 14.80 13.15 6.01
CA LYS A 141 15.48 13.66 7.22
C LYS A 141 14.58 13.83 8.45
N ALA A 142 14.00 12.71 8.94
CA ALA A 142 13.30 12.61 10.21
C ALA A 142 11.82 13.04 10.26
N SER A 143 11.13 13.14 9.14
CA SER A 143 9.68 13.36 9.18
C SER A 143 8.90 12.03 9.20
N PRO A 144 7.95 11.82 10.13
CA PRO A 144 7.16 10.59 10.24
C PRO A 144 6.05 10.55 9.19
N ILE A 145 6.39 10.80 7.91
CA ILE A 145 5.42 10.87 6.80
C ILE A 145 4.63 9.59 6.64
N PRO A 146 5.26 8.39 6.53
CA PRO A 146 4.49 7.16 6.37
C PRO A 146 3.54 6.89 7.53
N GLN A 147 3.94 7.22 8.77
CA GLN A 147 3.07 7.08 9.94
C GLN A 147 1.81 7.95 9.83
N LYS A 148 1.98 9.22 9.44
CA LYS A 148 0.87 10.16 9.26
C LYS A 148 -0.03 9.72 8.10
N VAL A 149 0.56 9.32 6.97
CA VAL A 149 -0.21 8.82 5.83
C VAL A 149 -1.04 7.60 6.20
N VAL A 150 -0.44 6.62 6.90
CA VAL A 150 -1.18 5.43 7.39
C VAL A 150 -2.29 5.82 8.36
N SER A 151 -2.08 6.83 9.22
CA SER A 151 -3.11 7.30 10.16
C SER A 151 -4.26 8.02 9.46
N ASP A 152 -3.96 8.87 8.48
CA ASP A 152 -4.88 9.86 7.93
C ASP A 152 -5.56 9.43 6.62
N ALA A 153 -5.00 8.47 5.87
CA ALA A 153 -5.60 7.97 4.64
C ALA A 153 -6.94 7.28 4.89
N ASP A 154 -7.89 7.48 3.98
CA ASP A 154 -9.20 6.82 4.01
C ASP A 154 -9.24 5.55 3.14
N CYS A 155 -8.23 5.33 2.30
CA CYS A 155 -8.02 4.13 1.50
C CYS A 155 -7.05 3.13 2.16
N SER A 156 -6.90 1.96 1.58
CA SER A 156 -5.89 0.99 2.01
C SER A 156 -4.47 1.51 1.75
N VAL A 157 -3.53 1.18 2.65
CA VAL A 157 -2.13 1.63 2.55
C VAL A 157 -1.18 0.45 2.66
N LEU A 158 -0.33 0.25 1.66
CA LEU A 158 0.77 -0.70 1.69
C LEU A 158 2.08 0.03 1.96
N LEU A 159 2.71 -0.29 3.08
CA LEU A 159 4.00 0.23 3.47
C LEU A 159 5.08 -0.82 3.19
N VAL A 160 5.92 -0.57 2.20
CA VAL A 160 6.97 -1.49 1.76
C VAL A 160 8.27 -1.14 2.46
N LYS A 161 8.83 -2.08 3.23
CA LYS A 161 10.06 -1.86 4.02
C LYS A 161 11.31 -2.45 3.40
N GLU A 162 11.18 -3.46 2.58
CA GLU A 162 12.32 -4.12 1.93
C GLU A 162 11.89 -4.91 0.70
N GLU A 163 12.85 -5.18 -0.17
CA GLU A 163 12.69 -6.12 -1.25
C GLU A 163 13.03 -7.52 -0.76
N GLN A 164 12.03 -8.28 -0.33
CA GLN A 164 12.20 -9.68 0.02
C GLN A 164 11.08 -10.53 -0.59
N PRO A 165 11.36 -11.80 -0.91
CA PRO A 165 10.30 -12.72 -1.27
C PRO A 165 9.31 -12.82 -0.11
N LEU A 166 8.06 -12.55 -0.40
CA LEU A 166 6.99 -12.67 0.56
C LEU A 166 6.51 -14.13 0.57
N ASN A 167 6.77 -14.84 1.67
CA ASN A 167 6.40 -16.26 1.76
C ASN A 167 5.07 -16.47 2.48
N ARG A 168 4.69 -15.54 3.37
CA ARG A 168 3.48 -15.64 4.17
C ARG A 168 2.86 -14.27 4.40
N ILE A 169 1.54 -14.23 4.40
CA ILE A 169 0.75 -13.06 4.80
C ILE A 169 0.10 -13.38 6.14
N LEU A 170 0.45 -12.62 7.16
CA LEU A 170 -0.20 -12.67 8.47
C LEU A 170 -1.40 -11.73 8.45
N ALA A 171 -2.59 -12.26 8.26
CA ALA A 171 -3.81 -11.49 8.06
C ALA A 171 -4.63 -11.38 9.35
N CYS A 172 -4.53 -10.23 10.03
CA CYS A 172 -5.27 -9.92 11.24
C CYS A 172 -6.61 -9.28 10.85
N LEU A 173 -7.64 -10.11 10.85
CA LEU A 173 -8.95 -9.75 10.34
C LEU A 173 -10.00 -9.74 11.44
N ASP A 174 -10.89 -8.77 11.41
CA ASP A 174 -12.15 -8.85 12.15
C ASP A 174 -13.16 -9.61 11.28
N GLN A 175 -13.37 -10.85 11.62
CA GLN A 175 -14.17 -11.80 10.86
C GLN A 175 -15.61 -11.36 10.66
N SER A 176 -16.14 -10.47 11.50
CA SER A 176 -17.54 -10.04 11.45
C SER A 176 -17.83 -9.04 10.34
N TYR A 177 -16.83 -8.26 9.90
CA TYR A 177 -17.06 -7.05 9.08
C TYR A 177 -16.10 -6.87 7.91
N ILE A 178 -15.19 -7.81 7.65
CA ILE A 178 -14.24 -7.67 6.53
C ILE A 178 -14.98 -7.57 5.19
N SER A 179 -14.59 -6.61 4.39
CA SER A 179 -15.16 -6.40 3.06
C SER A 179 -14.61 -7.40 2.03
N GLN A 180 -15.36 -7.62 0.96
CA GLN A 180 -14.91 -8.46 -0.14
C GLN A 180 -13.67 -7.87 -0.81
N GLU A 181 -13.57 -6.56 -0.92
CA GLU A 181 -12.43 -5.83 -1.48
C GLU A 181 -11.15 -6.10 -0.67
N SER A 182 -11.26 -6.15 0.66
CA SER A 182 -10.12 -6.47 1.54
C SER A 182 -9.67 -7.92 1.38
N LEU A 183 -10.61 -8.86 1.27
CA LEU A 183 -10.28 -10.27 1.00
C LEU A 183 -9.60 -10.42 -0.36
N GLU A 184 -10.10 -9.72 -1.39
CA GLU A 184 -9.52 -9.75 -2.72
C GLU A 184 -8.11 -9.12 -2.74
N MET A 185 -7.87 -8.07 -1.99
CA MET A 185 -6.54 -7.46 -1.88
C MET A 185 -5.49 -8.43 -1.30
N ILE A 186 -5.85 -9.18 -0.25
CA ILE A 186 -4.99 -10.24 0.28
C ILE A 186 -4.81 -11.35 -0.76
N ASN A 187 -5.88 -11.75 -1.47
CA ASN A 187 -5.81 -12.75 -2.54
C ASN A 187 -4.83 -12.33 -3.64
N GLN A 188 -4.87 -11.08 -4.09
CA GLN A 188 -3.92 -10.55 -5.08
C GLN A 188 -2.47 -10.63 -4.57
N MET A 189 -2.21 -10.19 -3.34
CA MET A 189 -0.89 -10.25 -2.73
C MET A 189 -0.39 -11.71 -2.60
N ALA A 190 -1.25 -12.61 -2.12
CA ALA A 190 -0.90 -14.04 -2.00
C ALA A 190 -0.58 -14.67 -3.36
N THR A 191 -1.38 -14.37 -4.38
CA THR A 191 -1.19 -14.91 -5.75
C THR A 191 0.11 -14.40 -6.37
N ILE A 192 0.37 -13.10 -6.32
CA ILE A 192 1.55 -12.46 -6.93
C ILE A 192 2.84 -13.00 -6.31
N HIS A 193 2.84 -13.21 -5.00
CA HIS A 193 4.02 -13.66 -4.27
C HIS A 193 4.07 -15.19 -4.07
N GLN A 194 3.03 -15.92 -4.47
CA GLN A 194 2.86 -17.35 -4.17
C GLN A 194 2.96 -17.62 -2.65
N ALA A 195 2.41 -16.70 -1.86
CA ALA A 195 2.51 -16.70 -0.41
C ALA A 195 1.36 -17.47 0.24
N GLU A 196 1.66 -18.11 1.39
CA GLU A 196 0.64 -18.69 2.26
C GLU A 196 -0.10 -17.60 3.02
N VAL A 197 -1.34 -17.85 3.42
CA VAL A 197 -2.13 -16.92 4.25
C VAL A 197 -2.32 -17.55 5.62
N GLN A 198 -1.90 -16.84 6.66
CA GLN A 198 -2.21 -17.17 8.04
C GLN A 198 -3.28 -16.21 8.56
N LEU A 199 -4.48 -16.72 8.75
CA LEU A 199 -5.61 -15.96 9.29
C LEU A 199 -5.49 -15.87 10.81
N ILE A 200 -5.43 -14.66 11.34
CA ILE A 200 -5.41 -14.41 12.78
C ILE A 200 -6.79 -13.94 13.21
N GLY A 201 -7.51 -14.83 13.89
CA GLY A 201 -8.75 -14.51 14.55
C GLY A 201 -8.50 -13.76 15.84
N LEU A 202 -9.07 -12.56 15.99
CA LEU A 202 -8.95 -11.76 17.20
C LEU A 202 -10.12 -12.06 18.15
N SER A 203 -9.80 -12.36 19.40
CA SER A 203 -10.78 -12.55 20.47
C SER A 203 -10.64 -11.50 21.56
N GLN A 204 -11.67 -11.34 22.38
CA GLN A 204 -11.61 -10.55 23.60
C GLN A 204 -11.94 -11.48 24.77
N SER A 205 -11.04 -11.57 25.73
CA SER A 205 -11.20 -12.41 26.94
C SER A 205 -11.31 -13.93 26.68
N GLY A 206 -10.67 -14.42 25.60
CA GLY A 206 -10.64 -15.85 25.28
C GLY A 206 -11.94 -16.44 24.74
N ASP A 207 -13.05 -15.69 24.76
CA ASP A 207 -14.34 -16.15 24.26
C ASP A 207 -14.55 -15.72 22.80
N MET A 208 -14.57 -16.70 21.90
CA MET A 208 -14.94 -16.46 20.52
C MET A 208 -16.41 -16.86 20.29
N LYS A 209 -17.21 -15.93 19.84
CA LYS A 209 -18.61 -16.21 19.45
C LYS A 209 -18.63 -17.21 18.29
N LYS A 210 -19.57 -18.15 18.31
CA LYS A 210 -19.74 -19.18 17.26
C LYS A 210 -19.81 -18.60 15.85
N ASP A 211 -20.40 -17.43 15.70
CA ASP A 211 -20.54 -16.76 14.39
C ASP A 211 -19.20 -16.25 13.86
N VAL A 212 -18.33 -15.77 14.75
CA VAL A 212 -16.96 -15.33 14.40
C VAL A 212 -16.14 -16.53 13.93
N TYR A 213 -16.21 -17.65 14.63
CA TYR A 213 -15.52 -18.88 14.24
C TYR A 213 -16.00 -19.41 12.87
N ARG A 214 -17.33 -19.42 12.66
CA ARG A 214 -17.89 -19.80 11.36
C ARG A 214 -17.37 -18.92 10.23
N ARG A 215 -17.36 -17.60 10.45
CA ARG A 215 -16.87 -16.66 9.44
C ARG A 215 -15.39 -16.85 9.15
N LEU A 216 -14.57 -17.18 10.14
CA LEU A 216 -13.15 -17.48 9.95
C LEU A 216 -12.94 -18.71 9.06
N ILE A 217 -13.78 -19.76 9.24
CA ILE A 217 -13.79 -20.92 8.35
C ILE A 217 -14.18 -20.50 6.92
N GLU A 218 -15.27 -19.75 6.74
CA GLU A 218 -15.71 -19.28 5.42
C GLU A 218 -14.62 -18.48 4.70
N ILE A 219 -13.83 -17.67 5.43
CA ILE A 219 -12.68 -16.95 4.87
C ILE A 219 -11.55 -17.92 4.50
N GLY A 220 -11.32 -18.94 5.32
CA GLY A 220 -10.36 -20.01 5.00
C GLY A 220 -10.73 -20.71 3.70
N ASP A 221 -11.98 -21.19 3.60
CA ASP A 221 -12.53 -21.86 2.42
C ASP A 221 -12.40 -20.96 1.17
N TYR A 222 -12.67 -19.63 1.32
CA TYR A 222 -12.53 -18.67 0.22
C TYR A 222 -11.12 -18.65 -0.39
N TYR A 223 -10.06 -18.76 0.42
CA TYR A 223 -8.69 -18.79 -0.07
C TYR A 223 -8.28 -20.18 -0.56
N GLU A 224 -8.72 -21.26 0.12
CA GLU A 224 -8.46 -22.65 -0.30
C GLU A 224 -9.06 -22.95 -1.68
N ASP A 225 -10.26 -22.47 -1.97
CA ASP A 225 -10.90 -22.55 -3.30
C ASP A 225 -10.07 -21.87 -4.40
N ARG A 226 -9.17 -20.95 -4.04
CA ARG A 226 -8.23 -20.25 -4.92
C ARG A 226 -6.83 -20.85 -4.90
N GLN A 227 -6.70 -22.04 -4.34
CA GLN A 227 -5.42 -22.78 -4.23
C GLN A 227 -4.34 -22.05 -3.41
N ILE A 228 -4.77 -21.18 -2.48
CA ILE A 228 -3.89 -20.52 -1.52
C ILE A 228 -3.89 -21.36 -0.25
N LYS A 229 -2.70 -21.76 0.20
CA LYS A 229 -2.57 -22.49 1.46
C LYS A 229 -2.92 -21.59 2.63
N VAL A 230 -3.85 -22.04 3.47
CA VAL A 230 -4.36 -21.27 4.60
C VAL A 230 -4.10 -21.99 5.91
N THR A 231 -3.75 -21.23 6.93
CA THR A 231 -3.72 -21.68 8.33
C THR A 231 -4.49 -20.66 9.17
N THR A 232 -5.06 -21.12 10.27
CA THR A 232 -5.85 -20.26 11.16
C THR A 232 -5.31 -20.33 12.58
N GLN A 233 -5.15 -19.16 13.20
CA GLN A 233 -4.73 -19.04 14.58
C GLN A 233 -5.60 -18.03 15.33
N LEU A 234 -5.83 -18.26 16.62
CA LEU A 234 -6.56 -17.36 17.50
C LEU A 234 -5.59 -16.64 18.42
N THR A 235 -5.83 -15.35 18.62
CA THR A 235 -5.04 -14.51 19.52
C THR A 235 -5.97 -13.57 20.29
N ASP A 236 -5.72 -13.39 21.57
CA ASP A 236 -6.42 -12.35 22.32
C ASP A 236 -5.91 -10.97 21.91
N ILE A 237 -6.83 -10.01 21.85
CA ILE A 237 -6.49 -8.64 21.47
C ILE A 237 -5.48 -8.00 22.43
N ALA A 238 -5.48 -8.40 23.73
CA ALA A 238 -4.54 -7.93 24.70
C ALA A 238 -3.09 -8.39 24.43
N ASP A 239 -2.92 -9.54 23.79
CA ASP A 239 -1.62 -10.11 23.46
C ASP A 239 -1.16 -9.78 22.02
N PHE A 240 -1.98 -9.04 21.26
CA PHE A 240 -1.79 -8.81 19.83
C PHE A 240 -0.42 -8.21 19.49
N GLU A 241 0.03 -7.16 20.17
CA GLU A 241 1.34 -6.54 19.88
C GLU A 241 2.50 -7.48 20.12
N SER A 242 2.45 -8.23 21.23
CA SER A 242 3.48 -9.23 21.56
C SER A 242 3.47 -10.37 20.56
N PHE A 243 2.28 -10.84 20.17
CA PHE A 243 2.11 -11.87 19.16
C PHE A 243 2.72 -11.45 17.83
N VAL A 244 2.34 -10.29 17.30
CA VAL A 244 2.85 -9.77 16.03
C VAL A 244 4.37 -9.60 16.08
N SER A 245 4.91 -9.06 17.16
CA SER A 245 6.36 -8.85 17.32
C SER A 245 7.16 -10.16 17.33
N ASN A 246 6.59 -11.24 17.84
CA ASN A 246 7.23 -12.54 17.92
C ASN A 246 7.11 -13.36 16.62
N GLU A 247 5.98 -13.25 15.92
CA GLU A 247 5.66 -14.04 14.72
C GLU A 247 6.27 -13.46 13.44
N LEU A 248 6.35 -12.13 13.33
CA LEU A 248 6.80 -11.48 12.10
C LEU A 248 8.32 -11.55 11.92
N LYS A 249 8.76 -12.21 10.85
CA LYS A 249 10.18 -12.29 10.46
C LYS A 249 10.41 -11.79 9.02
N GLN A 250 9.77 -12.42 8.05
CA GLN A 250 9.85 -12.11 6.61
C GLN A 250 8.47 -12.26 5.98
N ASP A 251 7.47 -11.66 6.62
CA ASP A 251 6.07 -11.80 6.30
C ASP A 251 5.49 -10.45 5.92
N LEU A 252 4.35 -10.44 5.25
CA LEU A 252 3.51 -9.26 5.16
C LEU A 252 2.51 -9.29 6.31
N LEU A 253 2.48 -8.24 7.10
CA LEU A 253 1.40 -8.03 8.06
C LEU A 253 0.23 -7.33 7.37
N ALA A 254 -0.93 -7.97 7.31
CA ALA A 254 -2.16 -7.38 6.82
C ALA A 254 -3.11 -7.09 7.99
N LEU A 255 -3.44 -5.81 8.18
CA LEU A 255 -4.30 -5.32 9.26
C LEU A 255 -5.60 -4.78 8.68
N TRP A 256 -6.73 -5.32 9.09
CA TRP A 256 -8.02 -4.74 8.74
C TRP A 256 -8.49 -3.73 9.78
N MET A 257 -8.53 -2.47 9.38
CA MET A 257 -8.88 -1.30 10.21
C MET A 257 -10.22 -0.68 9.76
N GLY A 258 -11.11 -1.47 9.19
CA GLY A 258 -12.44 -1.03 8.79
C GLY A 258 -13.27 -0.54 9.99
N ARG A 259 -14.25 0.34 9.72
CA ARG A 259 -15.16 0.87 10.74
C ARG A 259 -15.79 -0.27 11.55
N LYS A 260 -15.76 -0.17 12.89
CA LYS A 260 -16.25 -1.17 13.86
C LYS A 260 -15.37 -2.42 14.01
N SER A 261 -14.18 -2.49 13.41
CA SER A 261 -13.27 -3.60 13.67
C SER A 261 -12.82 -3.62 15.14
N LEU A 262 -12.41 -4.79 15.64
CA LEU A 262 -11.82 -4.87 16.98
C LEU A 262 -10.56 -4.02 17.05
N LEU A 263 -9.71 -4.07 16.01
CA LEU A 263 -8.51 -3.26 15.96
C LEU A 263 -8.83 -1.76 16.01
N ASP A 264 -9.81 -1.28 15.26
CA ASP A 264 -10.23 0.13 15.27
C ASP A 264 -10.80 0.58 16.64
N ARG A 265 -11.43 -0.35 17.37
CA ARG A 265 -11.97 -0.06 18.72
C ARG A 265 -10.91 0.03 19.79
N PHE A 266 -9.89 -0.84 19.75
CA PHE A 266 -8.85 -0.92 20.78
C PHE A 266 -7.65 -0.06 20.45
N TYR A 267 -7.42 0.22 19.18
CA TYR A 267 -6.25 0.93 18.69
C TYR A 267 -6.65 2.15 17.88
N PRO A 268 -6.53 3.35 18.41
CA PRO A 268 -6.82 4.58 17.69
C PRO A 268 -5.88 4.75 16.49
N ARG A 269 -6.29 5.52 15.49
CA ARG A 269 -5.55 5.72 14.22
C ARG A 269 -4.07 6.11 14.46
N ASP A 270 -3.79 6.98 15.41
CA ASP A 270 -2.42 7.39 15.78
C ASP A 270 -1.57 6.22 16.30
N TRP A 271 -2.19 5.24 16.97
CA TRP A 271 -1.49 4.03 17.38
C TRP A 271 -1.09 3.19 16.16
N VAL A 272 -1.99 3.06 15.17
CA VAL A 272 -1.71 2.29 13.95
C VAL A 272 -0.46 2.82 13.25
N GLY A 273 -0.37 4.12 13.03
CA GLY A 273 0.82 4.74 12.42
C GLY A 273 2.10 4.44 13.20
N ARG A 274 2.07 4.55 14.54
CA ARG A 274 3.21 4.25 15.42
C ARG A 274 3.56 2.76 15.43
N PHE A 275 2.57 1.88 15.46
CA PHE A 275 2.75 0.44 15.45
C PHE A 275 3.40 -0.01 14.13
N VAL A 276 2.84 0.42 13.01
CA VAL A 276 3.34 0.11 11.66
C VAL A 276 4.77 0.60 11.47
N SER A 277 5.12 1.77 12.02
CA SER A 277 6.50 2.28 11.93
C SER A 277 7.51 1.41 12.64
N LYS A 278 7.13 0.75 13.75
CA LYS A 278 7.98 -0.15 14.53
C LYS A 278 8.08 -1.56 13.95
N CYS A 279 7.13 -1.97 13.09
CA CYS A 279 7.19 -3.27 12.44
C CYS A 279 8.48 -3.43 11.63
N GLN A 280 9.07 -4.61 11.68
CA GLN A 280 10.29 -4.93 10.92
C GLN A 280 9.99 -5.32 9.47
N THR A 281 8.76 -5.67 9.17
CA THR A 281 8.29 -6.16 7.88
C THR A 281 7.37 -5.15 7.20
N SER A 282 7.09 -5.36 5.91
CA SER A 282 6.06 -4.60 5.19
C SER A 282 4.68 -4.79 5.82
N VAL A 283 3.85 -3.76 5.75
CA VAL A 283 2.51 -3.77 6.35
C VAL A 283 1.46 -3.25 5.37
N LEU A 284 0.39 -4.01 5.22
CA LEU A 284 -0.83 -3.63 4.51
C LEU A 284 -1.91 -3.27 5.53
N VAL A 285 -2.29 -2.01 5.57
CA VAL A 285 -3.43 -1.53 6.37
C VAL A 285 -4.64 -1.39 5.46
N MET A 286 -5.67 -2.19 5.67
CA MET A 286 -6.89 -2.21 4.85
C MET A 286 -8.03 -1.44 5.53
N ARG A 287 -8.80 -0.72 4.71
CA ARG A 287 -9.92 0.11 5.16
C ARG A 287 -11.17 -0.06 4.31
#